data_45c2e87929bd1aa6f4afc20ae8e6bdbb
#
_entry.id   45c2e87929bd1aa6f4afc20ae8e6bdbb
#
_cell.length_a   1.000
_cell.length_b   1.000
_cell.length_c   1.000
_cell.angle_alpha   90.00
_cell.angle_beta   90.00
_cell.angle_gamma   90.00
#
_symmetry.space_group_name_H-M   'P 1'
#
loop_
_entity.id
_entity.type
_entity.pdbx_description
1 polymer ?
#
loop_
_entity_poly.entity_id
_entity_poly.type
_entity_poly.pdbx_seq_one_letter_code
_entity_poly.pdbx_strand_id
1 'polypeptide(L)'
;MPSHAAIVVRCERFWHISAEMDRLPFHDGQFDVVLFNASFHYSENAECTLQEALRCLRSGGRAIVVDTPWYSRDESGRQMVRERRAAFLRRYGTASDAIEHVEYLTDERLQSLAAALSVRWEVYFPRYGFRWAMRPLMAKLRRKRKPSEFRIYVAHKKS
;
A
#
# COMPACT_ATOMS: atom_id res chain seq x y z
N MET A 1 10.38 -18.92 -20.89
CA MET A 1 9.58 -18.17 -19.89
C MET A 1 8.79 -19.17 -19.09
N PRO A 2 9.08 -19.46 -17.81
CA PRO A 2 8.21 -20.33 -17.04
C PRO A 2 6.88 -19.59 -16.80
N SER A 3 5.78 -20.17 -17.23
CA SER A 3 4.44 -19.70 -16.86
C SER A 3 4.28 -19.89 -15.36
N HIS A 4 4.18 -18.82 -14.62
CA HIS A 4 3.81 -18.91 -13.22
C HIS A 4 2.39 -19.46 -13.15
N ALA A 5 2.27 -20.76 -12.92
CA ALA A 5 1.00 -21.38 -12.63
C ALA A 5 0.48 -20.82 -11.32
N ALA A 6 -0.64 -20.12 -11.35
CA ALA A 6 -1.30 -19.64 -10.16
C ALA A 6 -1.70 -20.86 -9.30
N ILE A 7 -1.19 -20.94 -8.07
CA ILE A 7 -1.59 -21.98 -7.12
C ILE A 7 -2.93 -21.55 -6.55
N VAL A 8 -3.99 -22.30 -6.86
CA VAL A 8 -5.32 -22.06 -6.32
C VAL A 8 -5.56 -23.07 -5.20
N VAL A 9 -5.63 -22.62 -3.96
CA VAL A 9 -6.06 -23.42 -2.82
C VAL A 9 -7.53 -23.09 -2.53
N ARG A 10 -8.42 -24.05 -2.71
CA ARG A 10 -9.86 -23.87 -2.51
C ARG A 10 -10.23 -24.12 -1.06
N CYS A 11 -10.73 -23.09 -0.38
CA CYS A 11 -11.49 -23.20 0.86
C CYS A 11 -12.94 -22.83 0.55
N GLU A 12 -13.93 -23.36 1.27
CA GLU A 12 -15.37 -23.17 0.95
C GLU A 12 -15.80 -21.70 0.79
N ARG A 13 -15.03 -20.75 1.34
CA ARG A 13 -15.33 -19.31 1.28
C ARG A 13 -14.22 -18.44 0.69
N PHE A 14 -13.03 -18.99 0.47
CA PHE A 14 -11.86 -18.21 0.04
C PHE A 14 -11.08 -18.95 -1.03
N TRP A 15 -10.61 -18.21 -2.00
CA TRP A 15 -9.72 -18.70 -3.05
C TRP A 15 -8.36 -18.06 -2.82
N HIS A 16 -7.34 -18.89 -2.66
CA HIS A 16 -5.96 -18.42 -2.55
C HIS A 16 -5.32 -18.49 -3.93
N ILE A 17 -4.88 -17.35 -4.44
CA ILE A 17 -4.24 -17.24 -5.75
C ILE A 17 -2.90 -16.55 -5.54
N SER A 18 -1.83 -17.14 -6.08
CA SER A 18 -0.52 -16.51 -6.17
C SER A 18 -0.43 -15.75 -7.49
N ALA A 19 -0.19 -14.44 -7.42
CA ALA A 19 -0.07 -13.57 -8.58
C ALA A 19 0.76 -12.33 -8.24
N GLU A 20 1.30 -11.67 -9.27
CA GLU A 20 1.87 -10.34 -9.11
C GLU A 20 0.76 -9.29 -8.95
N MET A 21 1.01 -8.26 -8.14
CA MET A 21 -0.01 -7.25 -7.85
C MET A 21 -0.37 -6.37 -9.05
N ASP A 22 0.50 -6.30 -10.04
CA ASP A 22 0.32 -5.55 -11.29
C ASP A 22 -0.14 -6.44 -12.46
N ARG A 23 -0.37 -7.74 -12.19
CA ARG A 23 -0.84 -8.71 -13.18
C ARG A 23 -1.69 -9.79 -12.51
N LEU A 24 -2.95 -9.49 -12.31
CA LEU A 24 -3.89 -10.39 -11.66
C LEU A 24 -4.58 -11.32 -12.68
N PRO A 25 -4.77 -12.62 -12.37
CA PRO A 25 -5.40 -13.58 -13.28
C PRO A 25 -6.94 -13.47 -13.26
N PHE A 26 -7.46 -12.26 -13.34
CA PHE A 26 -8.88 -11.96 -13.32
C PHE A 26 -9.32 -11.21 -14.55
N HIS A 27 -10.59 -11.36 -14.92
CA HIS A 27 -11.20 -10.61 -16.01
C HIS A 27 -11.47 -9.15 -15.62
N ASP A 28 -11.63 -8.30 -16.63
CA ASP A 28 -12.03 -6.93 -16.43
C ASP A 28 -13.41 -6.85 -15.77
N GLY A 29 -13.57 -5.95 -14.83
CA GLY A 29 -14.86 -5.69 -14.21
C GLY A 29 -15.42 -6.81 -13.34
N GLN A 30 -14.59 -7.71 -12.84
CA GLN A 30 -15.03 -8.90 -12.10
C GLN A 30 -15.43 -8.60 -10.66
N PHE A 31 -14.88 -7.57 -10.02
CA PHE A 31 -15.03 -7.33 -8.59
C PHE A 31 -15.74 -6.01 -8.26
N ASP A 32 -16.45 -6.00 -7.15
CA ASP A 32 -17.02 -4.79 -6.54
C ASP A 32 -15.97 -3.99 -5.77
N VAL A 33 -15.06 -4.73 -5.10
CA VAL A 33 -14.04 -4.17 -4.22
C VAL A 33 -12.74 -4.90 -4.40
N VAL A 34 -11.64 -4.15 -4.50
CA VAL A 34 -10.28 -4.65 -4.34
C VAL A 34 -9.70 -4.03 -3.06
N LEU A 35 -9.21 -4.86 -2.15
CA LEU A 35 -8.67 -4.42 -0.87
C LEU A 35 -7.18 -4.75 -0.76
N PHE A 36 -6.36 -3.72 -0.61
CA PHE A 36 -4.96 -3.82 -0.21
C PHE A 36 -4.85 -3.68 1.32
N ASN A 37 -4.78 -4.79 2.02
CA ASN A 37 -4.61 -4.81 3.47
C ASN A 37 -3.14 -5.04 3.81
N ALA A 38 -2.45 -4.03 4.32
CA ALA A 38 -1.02 -4.05 4.62
C ALA A 38 -0.14 -4.55 3.46
N SER A 39 -0.57 -4.37 2.22
CA SER A 39 0.09 -4.94 1.04
C SER A 39 0.50 -3.90 0.00
N PHE A 40 -0.22 -2.80 -0.15
CA PHE A 40 0.05 -1.80 -1.20
C PHE A 40 1.47 -1.21 -1.15
N HIS A 41 2.06 -1.10 0.03
CA HIS A 41 3.43 -0.61 0.19
C HIS A 41 4.52 -1.61 -0.22
N TYR A 42 4.16 -2.85 -0.55
CA TYR A 42 5.05 -3.83 -1.18
C TYR A 42 5.00 -3.81 -2.71
N SER A 43 4.17 -2.96 -3.29
CA SER A 43 4.14 -2.76 -4.74
C SER A 43 5.48 -2.21 -5.23
N GLU A 44 5.98 -2.73 -6.35
CA GLU A 44 7.15 -2.20 -7.05
C GLU A 44 6.77 -0.91 -7.81
N ASN A 45 5.56 -0.88 -8.37
CA ASN A 45 5.01 0.27 -9.07
C ASN A 45 3.55 0.49 -8.66
N ALA A 46 3.33 1.54 -7.85
CA ALA A 46 1.99 1.86 -7.35
C ALA A 46 0.97 2.16 -8.44
N GLU A 47 1.40 2.77 -9.55
CA GLU A 47 0.53 3.10 -10.67
C GLU A 47 0.07 1.84 -11.38
N CYS A 48 0.99 0.94 -11.75
CA CYS A 48 0.65 -0.35 -12.38
C CYS A 48 -0.25 -1.20 -11.48
N THR A 49 0.08 -1.29 -10.20
CA THR A 49 -0.73 -2.04 -9.21
C THR A 49 -2.14 -1.48 -9.07
N LEU A 50 -2.28 -0.16 -8.96
CA LEU A 50 -3.60 0.46 -8.85
C LEU A 50 -4.38 0.37 -10.16
N GLN A 51 -3.71 0.54 -11.30
CA GLN A 51 -4.32 0.37 -12.62
C GLN A 51 -4.88 -1.03 -12.80
N GLU A 52 -4.13 -2.06 -12.40
CA GLU A 52 -4.56 -3.45 -12.47
C GLU A 52 -5.77 -3.72 -11.56
N ALA A 53 -5.74 -3.18 -10.34
CA ALA A 53 -6.89 -3.23 -9.44
C ALA A 53 -8.13 -2.57 -10.06
N LEU A 54 -7.97 -1.39 -10.66
CA LEU A 54 -9.05 -0.69 -11.36
C LEU A 54 -9.57 -1.45 -12.59
N ARG A 55 -8.69 -2.16 -13.32
CA ARG A 55 -9.11 -3.03 -14.44
C ARG A 55 -10.06 -4.13 -13.94
N CYS A 56 -9.69 -4.78 -12.84
CA CYS A 56 -10.47 -5.86 -12.25
C CYS A 56 -11.79 -5.39 -11.62
N LEU A 57 -11.92 -4.10 -11.29
CA LEU A 57 -13.14 -3.54 -10.72
C LEU A 57 -14.20 -3.29 -11.80
N ARG A 58 -15.46 -3.61 -11.48
CA ARG A 58 -16.60 -3.16 -12.31
C ARG A 58 -16.78 -1.64 -12.25
N SER A 59 -17.59 -1.10 -13.15
CA SER A 59 -18.02 0.30 -13.08
C SER A 59 -18.64 0.62 -11.71
N GLY A 60 -18.21 1.73 -11.07
CA GLY A 60 -18.60 2.09 -9.72
C GLY A 60 -17.94 1.26 -8.60
N GLY A 61 -17.07 0.31 -8.93
CA GLY A 61 -16.28 -0.46 -7.97
C GLY A 61 -15.23 0.39 -7.26
N ARG A 62 -14.64 -0.13 -6.18
CA ARG A 62 -13.74 0.61 -5.29
C ARG A 62 -12.46 -0.15 -5.01
N ALA A 63 -11.32 0.52 -5.15
CA ALA A 63 -10.06 0.04 -4.60
C ALA A 63 -9.82 0.69 -3.23
N ILE A 64 -9.54 -0.14 -2.23
CA ILE A 64 -9.36 0.30 -0.84
C ILE A 64 -7.94 -0.04 -0.40
N VAL A 65 -7.22 0.94 0.14
CA VAL A 65 -5.88 0.75 0.71
C VAL A 65 -5.94 1.03 2.20
N VAL A 66 -5.59 0.02 2.99
CA VAL A 66 -5.50 0.12 4.45
C VAL A 66 -4.12 -0.34 4.93
N ASP A 67 -3.76 0.10 6.12
CA ASP A 67 -2.54 -0.30 6.84
C ASP A 67 -1.24 -0.09 6.04
N THR A 68 -1.23 0.94 5.19
CA THR A 68 -0.04 1.43 4.49
C THR A 68 0.49 2.66 5.20
N PRO A 69 1.79 2.72 5.57
CA PRO A 69 2.37 3.88 6.24
C PRO A 69 2.22 5.15 5.41
N TRP A 70 1.74 6.22 6.04
CA TRP A 70 1.69 7.54 5.44
C TRP A 70 2.56 8.53 6.21
N TYR A 71 3.20 9.43 5.49
CA TYR A 71 4.02 10.51 6.03
C TYR A 71 3.66 11.84 5.42
N SER A 72 3.60 12.88 6.27
CA SER A 72 3.36 14.25 5.84
C SER A 72 4.55 14.89 5.11
N ARG A 73 5.71 14.28 5.18
CA ARG A 73 6.95 14.71 4.51
C ARG A 73 7.66 13.49 3.95
N ASP A 74 8.04 13.53 2.69
CA ASP A 74 8.76 12.45 2.02
C ASP A 74 10.07 12.09 2.73
N GLU A 75 10.77 13.09 3.27
CA GLU A 75 12.00 12.87 4.03
C GLU A 75 11.81 11.95 5.24
N SER A 76 10.69 12.05 5.95
CA SER A 76 10.39 11.15 7.09
C SER A 76 10.16 9.71 6.63
N GLY A 77 9.54 9.52 5.47
CA GLY A 77 9.39 8.21 4.85
C GLY A 77 10.72 7.61 4.42
N ARG A 78 11.54 8.39 3.72
CA ARG A 78 12.91 7.98 3.33
C ARG A 78 13.76 7.62 4.54
N GLN A 79 13.67 8.40 5.63
CA GLN A 79 14.37 8.08 6.87
C GLN A 79 13.90 6.76 7.45
N MET A 80 12.60 6.49 7.46
CA MET A 80 12.05 5.20 7.92
C MET A 80 12.62 4.02 7.13
N VAL A 81 12.68 4.14 5.80
CA VAL A 81 13.25 3.10 4.94
C VAL A 81 14.72 2.85 5.26
N ARG A 82 15.51 3.93 5.41
CA ARG A 82 16.93 3.82 5.81
C ARG A 82 17.09 3.14 7.17
N GLU A 83 16.31 3.55 8.17
CA GLU A 83 16.34 2.95 9.52
C GLU A 83 16.00 1.46 9.49
N ARG A 84 14.98 1.06 8.71
CA ARG A 84 14.55 -0.33 8.55
C ARG A 84 15.63 -1.17 7.87
N ARG A 85 16.19 -0.69 6.76
CA ARG A 85 17.29 -1.37 6.04
C ARG A 85 18.52 -1.53 6.93
N ALA A 86 18.90 -0.50 7.68
CA ALA A 86 20.02 -0.57 8.61
C ALA A 86 19.76 -1.54 9.79
N ALA A 87 18.52 -1.59 10.29
CA ALA A 87 18.13 -2.54 11.34
C ALA A 87 18.15 -3.99 10.82
N PHE A 88 17.70 -4.21 9.60
CA PHE A 88 17.75 -5.53 8.96
C PHE A 88 19.19 -6.00 8.76
N LEU A 89 20.06 -5.14 8.20
CA LEU A 89 21.48 -5.45 8.02
C LEU A 89 22.16 -5.83 9.36
N ARG A 90 21.89 -5.05 10.44
CA ARG A 90 22.43 -5.37 11.76
C ARG A 90 21.93 -6.70 12.32
N ARG A 91 20.68 -7.08 12.00
CA ARG A 91 20.06 -8.29 12.54
C ARG A 91 20.47 -9.56 11.78
N TYR A 92 20.62 -9.46 10.48
CA TYR A 92 20.79 -10.61 9.60
C TYR A 92 22.16 -10.66 8.89
N GLY A 93 22.99 -9.62 9.01
CA GLY A 93 24.31 -9.55 8.40
C GLY A 93 24.30 -9.37 6.87
N THR A 94 23.12 -9.23 6.26
CA THR A 94 22.96 -9.04 4.82
C THR A 94 22.02 -7.89 4.54
N ALA A 95 22.17 -7.27 3.36
CA ALA A 95 21.22 -6.24 2.93
C ALA A 95 19.86 -6.87 2.60
N SER A 96 18.80 -6.22 3.04
CA SER A 96 17.45 -6.51 2.60
C SER A 96 17.23 -5.75 1.32
N ASP A 97 17.01 -6.47 0.28
CA ASP A 97 17.04 -6.64 -0.83
C ASP A 97 16.84 -6.08 -2.03
N ALA A 98 16.75 -6.58 -2.72
CA ALA A 98 16.85 -6.59 -4.16
C ALA A 98 15.72 -5.86 -4.90
N ILE A 99 14.56 -5.70 -4.36
CA ILE A 99 13.40 -5.10 -5.02
C ILE A 99 13.04 -3.77 -4.33
N GLU A 100 12.97 -2.71 -5.11
CA GLU A 100 12.45 -1.43 -4.63
C GLU A 100 10.94 -1.47 -4.57
N HIS A 101 10.38 -1.03 -3.45
CA HIS A 101 8.95 -0.98 -3.21
C HIS A 101 8.50 0.46 -2.95
N VAL A 102 7.19 0.68 -3.04
CA VAL A 102 6.54 1.95 -2.68
C VAL A 102 6.85 2.37 -1.24
N GLU A 103 6.88 1.43 -0.31
CA GLU A 103 7.28 1.56 1.10
C GLU A 103 6.37 2.43 1.96
N TYR A 104 5.86 3.55 1.46
CA TYR A 104 4.99 4.50 2.14
C TYR A 104 4.27 5.41 1.17
N LEU A 105 3.22 6.08 1.66
CA LEU A 105 2.47 7.09 0.92
C LEU A 105 2.75 8.50 1.45
N THR A 106 2.60 9.48 0.57
CA THR A 106 2.52 10.91 0.87
C THR A 106 1.34 11.50 0.11
N ASP A 107 0.96 12.74 0.44
CA ASP A 107 -0.11 13.42 -0.30
C ASP A 107 0.29 13.66 -1.77
N GLU A 108 1.57 13.96 -2.05
CA GLU A 108 2.06 14.12 -3.41
C GLU A 108 1.96 12.84 -4.22
N ARG A 109 2.33 11.69 -3.64
CA ARG A 109 2.19 10.38 -4.31
C ARG A 109 0.74 10.04 -4.61
N LEU A 110 -0.17 10.31 -3.66
CA LEU A 110 -1.61 10.12 -3.86
C LEU A 110 -2.17 11.03 -4.97
N GLN A 111 -1.73 12.29 -5.02
CA GLN A 111 -2.11 13.22 -6.07
C GLN A 111 -1.59 12.79 -7.45
N SER A 112 -0.34 12.31 -7.53
CA SER A 112 0.23 11.78 -8.76
C SER A 112 -0.56 10.58 -9.27
N LEU A 113 -0.90 9.62 -8.41
CA LEU A 113 -1.75 8.48 -8.76
C LEU A 113 -3.16 8.91 -9.20
N ALA A 114 -3.73 9.91 -8.50
CA ALA A 114 -5.04 10.46 -8.87
C ALA A 114 -5.05 11.08 -10.25
N ALA A 115 -3.99 11.81 -10.60
CA ALA A 115 -3.84 12.43 -11.91
C ALA A 115 -3.60 11.39 -13.01
N ALA A 116 -2.65 10.46 -12.81
CA ALA A 116 -2.30 9.44 -13.79
C ALA A 116 -3.46 8.52 -14.14
N LEU A 117 -4.22 8.08 -13.14
CA LEU A 117 -5.31 7.10 -13.31
C LEU A 117 -6.71 7.73 -13.33
N SER A 118 -6.79 9.05 -13.27
CA SER A 118 -8.07 9.77 -13.23
C SER A 118 -9.01 9.31 -12.11
N VAL A 119 -8.47 8.87 -10.97
CA VAL A 119 -9.26 8.46 -9.80
C VAL A 119 -9.45 9.61 -8.83
N ARG A 120 -10.47 9.50 -7.98
CA ARG A 120 -10.67 10.38 -6.83
C ARG A 120 -10.46 9.57 -5.56
N TRP A 121 -9.59 10.08 -4.67
CA TRP A 121 -9.40 9.51 -3.36
C TRP A 121 -10.40 10.07 -2.35
N GLU A 122 -11.05 9.19 -1.60
CA GLU A 122 -11.67 9.49 -0.32
C GLU A 122 -10.74 8.99 0.78
N VAL A 123 -10.48 9.85 1.77
CA VAL A 123 -9.53 9.53 2.84
C VAL A 123 -10.24 9.54 4.18
N TYR A 124 -10.12 8.45 4.91
CA TYR A 124 -10.68 8.31 6.24
C TYR A 124 -9.57 8.21 7.28
N PHE A 125 -9.80 8.81 8.45
CA PHE A 125 -8.86 8.90 9.56
C PHE A 125 -9.35 8.06 10.73
N PRO A 126 -8.92 6.79 10.86
CA PRO A 126 -9.31 5.96 11.99
C PRO A 126 -8.81 6.53 13.32
N ARG A 127 -9.60 6.39 14.36
CA ARG A 127 -9.22 6.81 15.71
C ARG A 127 -8.61 5.62 16.46
N TYR A 128 -7.30 5.64 16.66
CA TYR A 128 -6.55 4.57 17.35
C TYR A 128 -6.41 4.80 18.87
N GLY A 129 -7.15 5.77 19.43
CA GLY A 129 -7.15 6.09 20.85
C GLY A 129 -6.03 7.05 21.30
N PHE A 130 -6.07 7.44 22.59
CA PHE A 130 -5.22 8.49 23.16
C PHE A 130 -3.71 8.18 23.07
N ARG A 131 -3.32 6.95 23.38
CA ARG A 131 -1.89 6.56 23.30
C ARG A 131 -1.31 6.72 21.90
N TRP A 132 -2.11 6.47 20.88
CA TRP A 132 -1.71 6.67 19.49
C TRP A 132 -1.59 8.16 19.15
N ALA A 133 -2.54 8.99 19.61
CA ALA A 133 -2.52 10.44 19.40
C ALA A 133 -1.30 11.12 20.03
N MET A 134 -0.75 10.56 21.12
CA MET A 134 0.44 11.08 21.80
C MET A 134 1.77 10.73 21.11
N ARG A 135 1.79 9.79 20.12
CA ARG A 135 3.02 9.36 19.44
C ARG A 135 3.85 10.49 18.82
N PRO A 136 3.26 11.49 18.11
CA PRO A 136 4.02 12.59 17.54
C PRO A 136 4.71 13.44 18.60
N LEU A 137 4.04 13.73 19.71
CA LEU A 137 4.60 14.50 20.83
C LEU A 137 5.77 13.76 21.46
N MET A 138 5.61 12.48 21.75
CA MET A 138 6.66 11.62 22.30
C MET A 138 7.86 11.49 21.36
N ALA A 139 7.62 11.41 20.05
CA ALA A 139 8.69 11.37 19.06
C ALA A 139 9.48 12.70 19.04
N LYS A 140 8.79 13.85 19.12
CA LYS A 140 9.41 15.18 19.22
C LYS A 140 10.27 15.32 20.47
N LEU A 141 9.76 14.91 21.63
CA LEU A 141 10.51 14.93 22.90
C LEU A 141 11.77 14.06 22.85
N ARG A 142 11.69 12.92 22.16
CA ARG A 142 12.82 11.98 21.99
C ARG A 142 13.72 12.32 20.81
N ARG A 143 13.53 13.47 20.15
CA ARG A 143 14.26 13.89 18.94
C ARG A 143 14.26 12.82 17.83
N LYS A 144 13.16 12.05 17.74
CA LYS A 144 12.96 11.04 16.70
C LYS A 144 12.12 11.63 15.57
N ARG A 145 12.18 11.01 14.37
CA ARG A 145 11.32 11.37 13.25
C ARG A 145 9.83 11.28 13.63
N LYS A 146 8.99 12.04 12.91
CA LYS A 146 7.54 11.93 13.06
C LYS A 146 7.11 10.49 12.74
N PRO A 147 6.29 9.84 13.60
CA PRO A 147 5.79 8.50 13.32
C PRO A 147 4.85 8.49 12.11
N SER A 148 4.75 7.33 11.45
CA SER A 148 3.76 7.11 10.40
C SER A 148 2.33 7.27 10.94
N GLU A 149 1.46 7.75 10.09
CA GLU A 149 0.01 7.66 10.25
C GLU A 149 -0.51 6.50 9.39
N PHE A 150 -1.64 5.93 9.79
CA PHE A 150 -2.34 4.93 9.01
C PHE A 150 -3.73 5.48 8.70
N ARG A 151 -4.04 5.58 7.43
CA ARG A 151 -5.29 6.12 6.92
C ARG A 151 -5.94 5.05 6.04
N ILE A 152 -7.23 5.20 5.79
CA ILE A 152 -7.94 4.39 4.82
C ILE A 152 -8.14 5.24 3.57
N TYR A 153 -7.70 4.73 2.43
CA TYR A 153 -7.85 5.39 1.14
C TYR A 153 -8.82 4.59 0.29
N VAL A 154 -9.79 5.26 -0.30
CA VAL A 154 -10.76 4.65 -1.21
C VAL A 154 -10.66 5.35 -2.55
N ALA A 155 -10.24 4.61 -3.58
CA ALA A 155 -10.27 5.06 -4.96
C ALA A 155 -11.54 4.55 -5.64
N HIS A 156 -12.30 5.44 -6.24
CA HIS A 156 -13.48 5.10 -7.01
C HIS A 156 -13.13 4.98 -8.49
N LYS A 157 -13.47 3.84 -9.09
CA LYS A 157 -13.43 3.69 -10.55
C LYS A 157 -14.52 4.58 -11.14
N LYS A 158 -14.12 5.50 -12.02
CA LYS A 158 -15.11 6.29 -12.78
C LYS A 158 -15.93 5.35 -13.67
N SER A 159 -17.22 5.70 -13.81
CA SER A 159 -18.13 5.04 -14.73
C SER A 159 -17.78 5.35 -16.17
#